data_08f52aae29c6203d93484d76fa941201
#
_entry.id   08f52aae29c6203d93484d76fa941201
#
_cell.length_a   1.000
_cell.length_b   1.000
_cell.length_c   1.000
_cell.angle_alpha   90.00
_cell.angle_beta   90.00
_cell.angle_gamma   90.00
#
_symmetry.space_group_name_H-M   'P 1'
#
loop_
_entity.id
_entity.type
_entity.pdbx_description
1 polymer ?
#
loop_
_entity_poly.entity_id
_entity_poly.type
_entity_poly.pdbx_seq_one_letter_code
_entity_poly.pdbx_strand_id
1 'polypeptide(L)'
;MKYFLKASSKEELLNDLRNAGFEWYDYDEQTGERTPRDPKKREVATLRGIGSCIYLEHLVEVPAVYEGEELVTPAVMTTTFHANCLMRNEHTFSTDMAYQPHHNTTGHNGLL
;
A
#
# COMPACT_ATOMS: atom_id res chain seq x y z
N MET A 1 3.06 -14.90 -4.68
CA MET A 1 3.40 -14.74 -3.26
C MET A 1 2.93 -13.39 -2.76
N LYS A 2 2.27 -13.41 -1.62
CA LYS A 2 1.74 -12.19 -1.00
C LYS A 2 2.70 -11.66 0.04
N TYR A 3 2.95 -10.35 0.02
CA TYR A 3 3.78 -9.68 1.02
C TYR A 3 3.00 -8.54 1.64
N PHE A 4 3.06 -8.45 2.95
CA PHE A 4 2.44 -7.37 3.71
C PHE A 4 3.56 -6.52 4.29
N LEU A 5 3.66 -5.28 3.84
CA LEU A 5 4.76 -4.39 4.20
C LEU A 5 4.30 -3.35 5.20
N LYS A 6 5.17 -3.06 6.16
CA LYS A 6 4.92 -2.06 7.20
C LYS A 6 6.21 -1.33 7.51
N ALA A 7 6.14 -0.01 7.53
CA ALA A 7 7.27 0.84 7.89
C ALA A 7 6.83 1.97 8.79
N SER A 8 7.77 2.49 9.58
CA SER A 8 7.52 3.64 10.46
C SER A 8 7.48 4.96 9.70
N SER A 9 8.05 5.00 8.50
CA SER A 9 8.03 6.18 7.65
C SER A 9 7.61 5.81 6.22
N LYS A 10 7.01 6.78 5.54
CA LYS A 10 6.63 6.63 4.13
C LYS A 10 7.85 6.41 3.25
N GLU A 11 8.93 7.13 3.53
CA GLU A 11 10.17 7.03 2.77
C GLU A 11 10.75 5.62 2.81
N GLU A 12 10.81 5.02 3.99
CA GLU A 12 11.31 3.66 4.16
C GLU A 12 10.50 2.66 3.35
N LEU A 13 9.17 2.75 3.41
CA LEU A 13 8.29 1.88 2.65
C LEU A 13 8.45 2.08 1.15
N LEU A 14 8.48 3.33 0.68
CA LEU A 14 8.61 3.62 -0.74
C LEU A 14 9.97 3.22 -1.29
N ASN A 15 11.04 3.35 -0.52
CA ASN A 15 12.35 2.87 -0.94
C ASN A 15 12.35 1.35 -1.16
N ASP A 16 11.68 0.63 -0.30
CA ASP A 16 11.57 -0.83 -0.42
C ASP A 16 10.78 -1.22 -1.67
N LEU A 17 9.68 -0.52 -1.94
CA LEU A 17 8.88 -0.74 -3.15
C LEU A 17 9.64 -0.37 -4.42
N ARG A 18 10.36 0.74 -4.41
CA ARG A 18 11.19 1.16 -5.56
C ARG A 18 12.33 0.21 -5.82
N ASN A 19 12.92 -0.36 -4.78
CA ASN A 19 13.97 -1.38 -4.94
C ASN A 19 13.43 -2.64 -5.62
N ALA A 20 12.15 -2.94 -5.45
CA ALA A 20 11.49 -4.03 -6.16
C ALA A 20 11.13 -3.67 -7.59
N GLY A 21 11.21 -2.40 -7.96
CA GLY A 21 10.91 -1.90 -9.29
C GLY A 21 9.58 -1.16 -9.42
N PHE A 22 8.79 -1.09 -8.34
CA PHE A 22 7.51 -0.39 -8.39
C PHE A 22 7.71 1.12 -8.36
N GLU A 23 7.02 1.82 -9.27
CA GLU A 23 7.11 3.26 -9.39
C GLU A 23 5.75 3.87 -9.67
N TRP A 24 5.56 5.08 -9.19
CA TRP A 24 4.42 5.93 -9.51
C TRP A 24 4.97 7.23 -10.11
N TYR A 25 4.33 7.69 -11.18
CA TYR A 25 4.78 8.88 -11.89
C TYR A 25 3.61 9.56 -12.60
N ASP A 26 3.81 10.84 -12.88
CA ASP A 26 2.95 11.57 -13.79
C ASP A 26 3.55 11.46 -15.19
N TYR A 27 2.70 11.34 -16.18
CA TYR A 27 3.09 11.17 -17.56
C TYR A 27 2.58 12.32 -18.43
N ASP A 28 3.48 12.95 -19.15
CA ASP A 28 3.14 13.98 -20.13
C ASP A 28 3.02 13.33 -21.51
N GLU A 29 1.81 13.28 -22.03
CA GLU A 29 1.53 12.66 -23.33
C GLU A 29 2.16 13.40 -24.48
N GLN A 30 2.40 14.71 -24.36
CA GLN A 30 2.96 15.52 -25.42
C GLN A 30 4.48 15.31 -25.56
N THR A 31 5.16 15.19 -24.46
CA THR A 31 6.62 15.06 -24.44
C THR A 31 7.11 13.64 -24.17
N GLY A 32 6.23 12.77 -23.66
CA GLY A 32 6.61 11.43 -23.23
C GLY A 32 7.39 11.42 -21.93
N GLU A 33 7.47 12.54 -21.23
CA GLU A 33 8.22 12.68 -20.02
C GLU A 33 7.48 12.08 -18.83
N ARG A 34 8.23 11.39 -17.97
CA ARG A 34 7.74 10.82 -16.72
C ARG A 34 8.33 11.59 -15.55
N THR A 35 7.48 12.01 -14.63
CA THR A 35 7.91 12.68 -13.40
C THR A 35 7.58 11.79 -12.21
N PRO A 36 8.58 11.22 -11.51
CA PRO A 36 8.33 10.40 -10.34
C PRO A 36 7.58 11.16 -9.26
N ARG A 37 6.68 10.48 -8.60
CA ARG A 37 5.92 11.02 -7.48
C ARG A 37 5.59 9.93 -6.47
N ASP A 38 5.11 10.34 -5.31
CA ASP A 38 4.61 9.42 -4.30
C ASP A 38 3.24 8.89 -4.70
N PRO A 39 2.91 7.65 -4.34
CA PRO A 39 1.59 7.10 -4.59
C PRO A 39 0.54 7.75 -3.71
N LYS A 40 -0.68 7.77 -4.21
CA LYS A 40 -1.85 8.11 -3.43
C LYS A 40 -2.35 6.88 -2.69
N LYS A 41 -3.13 7.08 -1.64
CA LYS A 41 -3.75 5.98 -0.91
C LYS A 41 -4.55 5.09 -1.87
N ARG A 42 -4.31 3.78 -1.78
CA ARG A 42 -4.91 2.73 -2.62
C ARG A 42 -4.51 2.78 -4.09
N GLU A 43 -3.44 3.47 -4.40
CA GLU A 43 -2.92 3.49 -5.76
C GLU A 43 -2.10 2.23 -6.03
N VAL A 44 -2.36 1.61 -7.17
CA VAL A 44 -1.74 0.35 -7.59
C VAL A 44 -0.60 0.65 -8.55
N ALA A 45 0.50 -0.08 -8.41
CA ALA A 45 1.56 -0.16 -9.41
C ALA A 45 1.70 -1.60 -9.88
N THR A 46 1.90 -1.78 -11.17
CA THR A 46 2.04 -3.11 -11.76
C THR A 46 3.31 -3.19 -12.58
N LEU A 47 4.08 -4.25 -12.34
CA LEU A 47 5.24 -4.62 -13.15
C LEU A 47 4.89 -5.88 -13.91
N ARG A 48 4.77 -5.75 -15.22
CA ARG A 48 4.39 -6.85 -16.09
C ARG A 48 5.32 -8.04 -15.93
N GLY A 49 4.73 -9.20 -15.60
CA GLY A 49 5.48 -10.44 -15.41
C GLY A 49 6.18 -10.58 -14.06
N ILE A 50 6.14 -9.55 -13.23
CA ILE A 50 6.82 -9.54 -11.93
C ILE A 50 5.82 -9.49 -10.78
N GLY A 51 4.89 -8.55 -10.82
CA GLY A 51 3.90 -8.45 -9.75
C GLY A 51 3.18 -7.12 -9.72
N SER A 52 2.37 -6.96 -8.69
CA SER A 52 1.60 -5.75 -8.44
C SER A 52 1.69 -5.39 -6.97
N CYS A 53 1.57 -4.11 -6.66
CA CYS A 53 1.43 -3.67 -5.29
C CYS A 53 0.37 -2.60 -5.17
N ILE A 54 -0.20 -2.48 -3.98
CA ILE A 54 -1.11 -1.42 -3.62
C ILE A 54 -0.57 -0.68 -2.41
N TYR A 55 -0.46 0.64 -2.51
CA TYR A 55 -0.05 1.49 -1.41
C TYR A 55 -1.26 1.80 -0.55
N LEU A 56 -1.24 1.42 0.71
CA LEU A 56 -2.40 1.55 1.60
C LEU A 56 -2.30 2.74 2.56
N GLU A 57 -1.10 3.25 2.80
CA GLU A 57 -0.83 4.28 3.79
C GLU A 57 -1.17 3.80 5.20
N HIS A 58 -2.06 4.49 5.90
CA HIS A 58 -2.47 4.07 7.25
C HIS A 58 -3.66 3.11 7.18
N LEU A 59 -3.70 2.18 8.10
CA LEU A 59 -4.80 1.21 8.22
C LEU A 59 -5.68 1.54 9.41
N VAL A 60 -6.90 1.03 9.37
CA VAL A 60 -7.82 1.15 10.50
C VAL A 60 -7.38 0.20 11.60
N GLU A 61 -6.98 0.74 12.74
CA GLU A 61 -6.59 -0.04 13.92
C GLU A 61 -7.81 -0.36 14.78
N VAL A 62 -8.64 0.65 15.02
CA VAL A 62 -9.91 0.50 15.74
C VAL A 62 -11.00 1.07 14.85
N PRO A 63 -12.00 0.27 14.47
CA PRO A 63 -13.06 0.77 13.60
C PRO A 63 -13.94 1.78 14.30
N ALA A 64 -14.54 2.67 13.51
CA ALA A 64 -15.51 3.63 14.03
C ALA A 64 -16.72 2.92 14.62
N VAL A 65 -17.27 3.50 15.66
CA VAL A 65 -18.49 2.99 16.31
C VAL A 65 -19.63 3.95 16.00
N TYR A 66 -20.72 3.40 15.49
CA TYR A 66 -21.94 4.16 15.19
C TYR A 66 -23.08 3.65 16.07
N GLU A 67 -23.98 4.57 16.41
CA GLU A 67 -25.25 4.27 17.03
C GLU A 67 -26.33 4.77 16.06
N GLY A 68 -26.89 3.84 15.29
CA GLY A 68 -27.71 4.22 14.14
C GLY A 68 -26.86 4.94 13.08
N GLU A 69 -27.22 6.16 12.73
CA GLU A 69 -26.47 7.00 11.79
C GLU A 69 -25.50 7.94 12.49
N GLU A 70 -25.51 7.97 13.82
CA GLU A 70 -24.67 8.87 14.59
C GLU A 70 -23.31 8.23 14.88
N LEU A 71 -22.24 8.97 14.58
CA LEU A 71 -20.88 8.57 14.92
C LEU A 71 -20.64 8.79 16.40
N VAL A 72 -20.44 7.70 17.15
CA VAL A 72 -20.17 7.74 18.58
C VAL A 72 -18.67 7.84 18.86
N THR A 73 -17.90 7.00 18.18
CA THR A 73 -16.44 6.95 18.33
C THR A 73 -15.81 6.91 16.95
N PRO A 74 -14.92 7.87 16.64
CA PRO A 74 -14.23 7.86 15.36
C PRO A 74 -13.25 6.68 15.23
N ALA A 75 -12.98 6.28 14.02
CA ALA A 75 -11.97 5.27 13.75
C ALA A 75 -10.59 5.75 14.18
N VAL A 76 -9.80 4.82 14.69
CA VAL A 76 -8.39 5.07 15.01
C VAL A 76 -7.54 4.45 13.92
N MET A 77 -6.68 5.24 13.32
CA MET A 77 -5.77 4.80 12.26
C MET A 77 -4.39 4.49 12.84
N THR A 78 -3.69 3.55 12.19
CA THR A 78 -2.29 3.31 12.52
C THR A 78 -1.46 4.54 12.18
N THR A 79 -0.31 4.70 12.84
CA THR A 79 0.68 5.73 12.50
C THR A 79 1.73 5.21 11.53
N THR A 80 1.71 3.91 11.25
CA THR A 80 2.63 3.25 10.34
C THR A 80 2.10 3.27 8.91
N PHE A 81 3.01 3.08 7.95
CA PHE A 81 2.70 3.06 6.53
C PHE A 81 2.70 1.62 6.02
N HIS A 82 1.73 1.29 5.19
CA HIS A 82 1.49 -0.08 4.75
C HIS A 82 1.33 -0.18 3.24
N ALA A 83 1.74 -1.32 2.72
CA ALA A 83 1.51 -1.70 1.34
C ALA A 83 1.39 -3.22 1.26
N ASN A 84 0.61 -3.69 0.30
CA ASN A 84 0.51 -5.11 0.02
C ASN A 84 1.04 -5.36 -1.39
N CYS A 85 1.84 -6.41 -1.52
CA CYS A 85 2.41 -6.80 -2.80
C CYS A 85 2.01 -8.22 -3.15
N LEU A 86 1.70 -8.44 -4.43
CA LEU A 86 1.52 -9.76 -4.99
C LEU A 86 2.63 -9.98 -6.02
N MET A 87 3.56 -10.85 -5.70
CA MET A 87 4.74 -11.13 -6.53
C MET A 87 4.62 -12.48 -7.19
N ARG A 88 5.07 -12.59 -8.42
CA ARG A 88 5.12 -13.85 -9.15
C ARG A 88 6.18 -14.79 -8.57
N ASN A 89 7.32 -14.23 -8.20
CA ASN A 89 8.43 -14.97 -7.60
C ASN A 89 8.75 -14.42 -6.23
N GLU A 90 9.51 -15.19 -5.48
CA GLU A 90 9.97 -14.76 -4.17
C GLU A 90 10.82 -13.49 -4.26
N HIS A 91 10.58 -12.56 -3.36
CA HIS A 91 11.33 -11.32 -3.25
C HIS A 91 11.58 -11.00 -1.79
N THR A 92 12.71 -10.36 -1.50
CA THR A 92 13.05 -9.95 -0.13
C THR A 92 12.75 -8.48 0.05
N PHE A 93 11.77 -8.18 0.90
CA PHE A 93 11.46 -6.82 1.31
C PHE A 93 11.94 -6.59 2.73
N SER A 94 12.62 -5.48 2.98
CA SER A 94 13.09 -5.16 4.32
C SER A 94 11.95 -4.80 5.28
N THR A 95 10.82 -4.39 4.74
CA THR A 95 9.62 -4.00 5.49
C THR A 95 8.58 -5.13 5.57
N ASP A 96 8.93 -6.34 5.14
CA ASP A 96 8.01 -7.46 5.08
C ASP A 96 7.56 -7.90 6.47
N MET A 97 6.28 -8.23 6.55
CA MET A 97 5.67 -8.85 7.72
C MET A 97 5.05 -10.18 7.30
N ALA A 98 5.18 -11.19 8.15
CA ALA A 98 4.54 -12.48 7.90
C ALA A 98 3.02 -12.37 7.89
N TYR A 99 2.48 -11.37 8.57
CA TYR A 99 1.03 -11.19 8.72
C TYR A 99 0.68 -9.72 8.86
N GLN A 100 -0.34 -9.27 8.09
CA GLN A 100 -0.90 -7.94 8.19
C GLN A 100 -2.13 -7.98 9.11
N PRO A 101 -2.07 -7.39 10.32
CA PRO A 101 -3.17 -7.52 11.27
C PRO A 101 -4.49 -6.93 10.78
N HIS A 102 -4.45 -5.97 9.87
CA HIS A 102 -5.64 -5.25 9.42
C HIS A 102 -6.00 -5.51 7.96
N HIS A 103 -5.37 -6.47 7.29
CA HIS A 103 -5.60 -6.67 5.86
C HIS A 103 -7.04 -7.04 5.52
N ASN A 104 -7.75 -7.69 6.42
CA ASN A 104 -9.14 -8.08 6.22
C ASN A 104 -10.10 -6.89 6.17
N THR A 105 -9.68 -5.75 6.68
CA THR A 105 -10.51 -4.55 6.77
C THR A 105 -10.27 -3.56 5.66
N THR A 106 -9.27 -3.81 4.81
CA THR A 106 -8.84 -2.84 3.82
C THR A 106 -9.63 -2.89 2.51
N GLY A 107 -10.38 -3.94 2.27
CA GLY A 107 -11.21 -4.05 1.08
C GLY A 107 -10.45 -4.14 -0.23
N HIS A 108 -9.19 -4.50 -0.21
CA HIS A 108 -8.35 -4.58 -1.40
C HIS A 108 -8.20 -6.00 -1.93
N ASN A 109 -9.14 -6.84 -1.63
CA ASN A 109 -9.10 -8.27 -1.94
C ASN A 109 -8.99 -8.56 -3.43
N GLY A 110 -9.45 -7.66 -4.26
CA GLY A 110 -9.38 -7.85 -5.70
C GLY A 110 -7.96 -7.81 -6.25
N LEU A 111 -7.03 -7.18 -5.54
CA LEU A 111 -5.63 -7.16 -5.93
C LEU A 111 -4.85 -8.34 -5.35
N LEU A 112 -5.10 -8.66 -4.11
CA LEU A 112 -4.36 -9.66 -3.37
C LEU A 112 -5.23 -10.82 -2.94
#